data_1097cfab9954748dd4b8ac85da22c985
#
_entry.id   1097cfab9954748dd4b8ac85da22c985
#
_cell.length_a   1.000
_cell.length_b   1.000
_cell.length_c   1.000
_cell.angle_alpha   90.00
_cell.angle_beta   90.00
_cell.angle_gamma   90.00
#
_symmetry.space_group_name_H-M   'P 1'
#
loop_
_entity.id
_entity.type
_entity.pdbx_description
1 polymer ?
#
loop_
_entity_poly.entity_id
_entity_poly.type
_entity_poly.pdbx_seq_one_letter_code
_entity_poly.pdbx_strand_id
1 'polypeptide(L)'
;MLSVHTCPLATLGGKETGGMNVYVRDLTREFSRRGIYVDVFTRSQNPHLPHVMHSLGEYGRVIHIPTGPEEPYSKHKIFDYLPEFVDNVLQFARREGITYDLIHSHYWLSGWAARDLQAVWGAPIVQMFHTLGEVKNQIAAPSEREPQRRIDGEREIMQFADHLVAATPAEEEQLVTLYGADPRKITIIPPGVDTQMFHPHEPDDAKLRIGVKPCEHMVLFVGRIEPLKGIDTLLRAMGLLANECPLWCHDLCLAIVGGDPNTTENEEMERLKMIRRELGITDLVTFLGARDQDRLHHY
;
A
#
# COMPACT_ATOMS: atom_id res chain seq x y z
N MET A 1 15.38 -6.65 0.03
CA MET A 1 14.36 -5.58 0.00
C MET A 1 14.12 -5.02 1.40
N LEU A 2 13.72 -3.74 1.50
CA LEU A 2 13.37 -3.12 2.78
C LEU A 2 11.91 -2.65 2.75
N SER A 3 11.11 -3.06 3.73
CA SER A 3 9.72 -2.64 3.97
C SER A 3 9.53 -2.41 5.47
N VAL A 4 10.21 -1.38 6.01
CA VAL A 4 10.42 -1.19 7.45
C VAL A 4 9.12 -1.10 8.23
N HIS A 5 8.18 -0.24 7.81
CA HIS A 5 7.00 0.11 8.62
C HIS A 5 5.83 -0.85 8.48
N THR A 6 5.84 -1.73 7.45
CA THR A 6 4.72 -2.64 7.20
C THR A 6 5.21 -3.95 6.59
N CYS A 7 4.70 -5.07 7.11
CA CYS A 7 5.06 -6.40 6.65
C CYS A 7 4.30 -6.75 5.35
N PRO A 8 4.97 -7.27 4.29
CA PRO A 8 4.30 -7.67 3.05
C PRO A 8 3.27 -8.81 3.24
N LEU A 9 3.35 -9.53 4.36
CA LEU A 9 2.43 -10.61 4.71
C LEU A 9 1.29 -10.16 5.63
N ALA A 10 1.23 -8.86 6.00
CA ALA A 10 0.17 -8.35 6.86
C ALA A 10 -1.20 -8.44 6.19
N THR A 11 -2.24 -8.71 7.00
CA THR A 11 -3.63 -8.72 6.55
C THR A 11 -4.00 -7.34 6.00
N LEU A 12 -4.59 -7.32 4.80
CA LEU A 12 -4.97 -6.08 4.12
C LEU A 12 -6.23 -5.48 4.74
N GLY A 13 -6.37 -4.15 4.57
CA GLY A 13 -7.55 -3.41 5.05
C GLY A 13 -7.32 -2.64 6.35
N GLY A 14 -6.19 -2.84 7.02
CA GLY A 14 -5.77 -2.02 8.17
C GLY A 14 -5.25 -0.64 7.76
N LYS A 15 -5.10 0.26 8.75
CA LYS A 15 -4.68 1.66 8.55
C LYS A 15 -3.32 1.82 7.83
N GLU A 16 -2.37 0.91 8.08
CA GLU A 16 -1.01 0.96 7.53
C GLU A 16 -0.76 -0.14 6.47
N THR A 17 -1.79 -0.92 6.11
CA THR A 17 -1.67 -2.03 5.16
C THR A 17 -2.46 -1.74 3.88
N GLY A 18 -1.86 -2.00 2.72
CA GLY A 18 -2.49 -1.67 1.44
C GLY A 18 -1.66 -2.08 0.23
N GLY A 19 -1.73 -1.29 -0.83
CA GLY A 19 -1.10 -1.59 -2.13
C GLY A 19 0.40 -1.85 -2.06
N MET A 20 1.14 -1.15 -1.19
CA MET A 20 2.58 -1.40 -1.01
C MET A 20 2.87 -2.81 -0.50
N ASN A 21 2.08 -3.34 0.45
CA ASN A 21 2.26 -4.70 0.95
C ASN A 21 2.09 -5.73 -0.17
N VAL A 22 1.05 -5.54 -0.99
CA VAL A 22 0.79 -6.38 -2.17
C VAL A 22 1.94 -6.30 -3.16
N TYR A 23 2.38 -5.07 -3.47
CA TYR A 23 3.49 -4.83 -4.41
C TYR A 23 4.77 -5.55 -3.96
N VAL A 24 5.21 -5.35 -2.72
CA VAL A 24 6.45 -5.97 -2.19
C VAL A 24 6.32 -7.49 -2.17
N ARG A 25 5.16 -8.02 -1.75
CA ARG A 25 4.90 -9.46 -1.72
C ARG A 25 4.96 -10.08 -3.10
N ASP A 26 4.24 -9.50 -4.06
CA ASP A 26 4.10 -10.08 -5.40
C ASP A 26 5.38 -9.92 -6.21
N LEU A 27 6.10 -8.80 -6.06
CA LEU A 27 7.42 -8.60 -6.65
C LEU A 27 8.45 -9.60 -6.08
N THR A 28 8.43 -9.86 -4.77
CA THR A 28 9.31 -10.87 -4.15
C THR A 28 9.02 -12.26 -4.69
N ARG A 29 7.74 -12.63 -4.82
CA ARG A 29 7.35 -13.92 -5.40
C ARG A 29 7.82 -14.06 -6.83
N GLU A 30 7.70 -13.01 -7.62
CA GLU A 30 8.10 -13.02 -9.02
C GLU A 30 9.63 -13.10 -9.18
N PHE A 31 10.40 -12.44 -8.34
CA PHE A 31 11.85 -12.62 -8.29
C PHE A 31 12.25 -14.03 -7.86
N SER A 32 11.57 -14.56 -6.85
CA SER A 32 11.79 -15.95 -6.43
C SER A 32 11.52 -16.97 -7.55
N ARG A 33 10.43 -16.78 -8.34
CA ARG A 33 10.15 -17.64 -9.51
C ARG A 33 11.26 -17.60 -10.57
N ARG A 34 12.03 -16.52 -10.60
CA ARG A 34 13.18 -16.32 -11.51
C ARG A 34 14.52 -16.75 -10.92
N GLY A 35 14.51 -17.42 -9.76
CA GLY A 35 15.71 -17.90 -9.09
C GLY A 35 16.53 -16.80 -8.39
N ILE A 36 15.92 -15.62 -8.15
CA ILE A 36 16.58 -14.52 -7.43
C ILE A 36 16.27 -14.65 -5.96
N TYR A 37 17.31 -14.72 -5.13
CA TYR A 37 17.18 -14.72 -3.67
C TYR A 37 16.77 -13.34 -3.17
N VAL A 38 15.70 -13.28 -2.39
CA VAL A 38 15.16 -12.04 -1.85
C VAL A 38 14.84 -12.19 -0.37
N ASP A 39 15.52 -11.42 0.46
CA ASP A 39 15.16 -11.20 1.85
C ASP A 39 14.42 -9.87 1.98
N VAL A 40 13.19 -9.91 2.49
CA VAL A 40 12.40 -8.71 2.78
C VAL A 40 12.50 -8.42 4.27
N PHE A 41 13.26 -7.40 4.64
CA PHE A 41 13.38 -6.95 6.01
C PHE A 41 12.24 -6.02 6.39
N THR A 42 11.57 -6.33 7.46
CA THR A 42 10.48 -5.54 8.05
C THR A 42 10.62 -5.49 9.58
N ARG A 43 10.17 -4.42 10.20
CA ARG A 43 10.15 -4.34 11.67
C ARG A 43 9.19 -5.37 12.26
N SER A 44 9.60 -6.08 13.30
CA SER A 44 8.70 -6.94 14.06
C SER A 44 7.61 -6.09 14.75
N GLN A 45 6.36 -6.53 14.61
CA GLN A 45 5.19 -5.92 15.26
C GLN A 45 4.47 -6.89 16.18
N ASN A 46 5.01 -8.10 16.33
CA ASN A 46 4.44 -9.11 17.21
C ASN A 46 5.55 -10.12 17.57
N PRO A 47 5.96 -10.18 18.85
CA PRO A 47 7.05 -11.06 19.32
C PRO A 47 6.71 -12.55 19.21
N HIS A 48 5.42 -12.89 18.97
CA HIS A 48 4.99 -14.29 18.82
C HIS A 48 5.07 -14.81 17.38
N LEU A 49 5.34 -13.93 16.40
CA LEU A 49 5.55 -14.35 15.02
C LEU A 49 6.98 -14.88 14.80
N PRO A 50 7.16 -15.87 13.91
CA PRO A 50 8.49 -16.31 13.51
C PRO A 50 9.32 -15.14 12.94
N HIS A 51 10.59 -15.05 13.37
CA HIS A 51 11.49 -14.03 12.83
C HIS A 51 11.78 -14.21 11.34
N VAL A 52 11.73 -15.44 10.82
CA VAL A 52 11.92 -15.73 9.39
C VAL A 52 10.73 -16.52 8.87
N MET A 53 10.10 -16.03 7.81
CA MET A 53 8.96 -16.67 7.14
C MET A 53 9.30 -16.99 5.68
N HIS A 54 9.17 -18.25 5.30
CA HIS A 54 9.41 -18.78 3.95
C HIS A 54 8.10 -18.91 3.16
N SER A 55 7.39 -17.82 2.94
CA SER A 55 6.04 -17.82 2.32
C SER A 55 5.97 -17.12 0.97
N LEU A 56 7.12 -16.67 0.44
CA LEU A 56 7.19 -15.92 -0.81
C LEU A 56 7.90 -16.67 -1.95
N GLY A 57 7.82 -18.01 -1.93
CA GLY A 57 8.49 -18.88 -2.88
C GLY A 57 9.77 -19.50 -2.32
N GLU A 58 10.48 -20.28 -3.13
CA GLU A 58 11.68 -21.03 -2.72
C GLU A 58 12.84 -20.09 -2.33
N TYR A 59 12.96 -18.95 -3.02
CA TYR A 59 14.06 -17.98 -2.85
C TYR A 59 13.62 -16.67 -2.19
N GLY A 60 12.37 -16.61 -1.68
CA GLY A 60 11.81 -15.40 -1.06
C GLY A 60 11.51 -15.60 0.42
N ARG A 61 12.11 -14.76 1.30
CA ARG A 61 11.88 -14.78 2.76
C ARG A 61 11.42 -13.42 3.26
N VAL A 62 10.64 -13.42 4.33
CA VAL A 62 10.36 -12.22 5.12
C VAL A 62 11.05 -12.35 6.46
N ILE A 63 11.85 -11.37 6.82
CA ILE A 63 12.61 -11.32 8.07
C ILE A 63 12.03 -10.22 8.96
N HIS A 64 11.43 -10.62 10.07
CA HIS A 64 10.92 -9.71 11.09
C HIS A 64 12.07 -9.31 12.02
N ILE A 65 12.49 -8.06 11.93
CA ILE A 65 13.60 -7.50 12.71
C ILE A 65 13.06 -6.90 14.00
N PRO A 66 13.38 -7.43 15.18
CA PRO A 66 13.09 -6.79 16.45
C PRO A 66 13.68 -5.39 16.48
N THR A 67 12.85 -4.39 16.74
CA THR A 67 13.27 -2.99 16.71
C THR A 67 12.28 -2.16 17.50
N GLY A 68 12.72 -1.54 18.58
CA GLY A 68 11.85 -0.85 19.52
C GLY A 68 10.74 -1.76 20.05
N PRO A 69 9.56 -1.23 20.41
CA PRO A 69 8.43 -2.05 20.85
C PRO A 69 7.94 -3.00 19.75
N GLU A 70 7.84 -4.30 20.03
CA GLU A 70 7.31 -5.30 19.08
C GLU A 70 5.77 -5.32 19.10
N GLU A 71 5.17 -4.19 18.77
CA GLU A 71 3.72 -3.98 18.67
C GLU A 71 3.41 -3.07 17.46
N PRO A 72 2.14 -2.93 17.03
CA PRO A 72 1.75 -1.93 16.06
C PRO A 72 2.14 -0.53 16.54
N TYR A 73 2.94 0.17 15.74
CA TYR A 73 3.53 1.45 16.15
C TYR A 73 3.38 2.49 15.04
N SER A 74 3.13 3.74 15.42
CA SER A 74 2.96 4.81 14.45
C SER A 74 4.20 4.97 13.57
N LYS A 75 4.02 4.96 12.26
CA LYS A 75 5.12 5.16 11.29
C LYS A 75 5.92 6.44 11.52
N HIS A 76 5.30 7.50 12.07
CA HIS A 76 6.00 8.75 12.38
C HIS A 76 7.01 8.62 13.53
N LYS A 77 6.84 7.62 14.39
CA LYS A 77 7.74 7.33 15.52
C LYS A 77 8.78 6.26 15.19
N ILE A 78 8.59 5.49 14.11
CA ILE A 78 9.53 4.42 13.69
C ILE A 78 10.89 5.01 13.31
N PHE A 79 10.92 6.25 12.80
CA PHE A 79 12.16 6.91 12.37
C PHE A 79 13.24 6.89 13.46
N ASP A 80 12.87 7.08 14.72
CA ASP A 80 13.81 7.16 15.83
C ASP A 80 14.45 5.79 16.15
N TYR A 81 13.88 4.70 15.65
CA TYR A 81 14.39 3.33 15.80
C TYR A 81 15.14 2.82 14.56
N LEU A 82 15.29 3.62 13.49
CA LEU A 82 15.98 3.15 12.28
C LEU A 82 17.44 2.74 12.51
N PRO A 83 18.24 3.40 13.38
CA PRO A 83 19.59 2.93 13.69
C PRO A 83 19.59 1.51 14.27
N GLU A 84 18.71 1.22 15.23
CA GLU A 84 18.55 -0.12 15.82
C GLU A 84 18.11 -1.15 14.77
N PHE A 85 17.19 -0.76 13.87
CA PHE A 85 16.78 -1.61 12.76
C PHE A 85 17.96 -1.99 11.86
N VAL A 86 18.76 -1.01 11.45
CA VAL A 86 19.94 -1.21 10.61
C VAL A 86 20.94 -2.13 11.30
N ASP A 87 21.26 -1.90 12.57
CA ASP A 87 22.19 -2.73 13.34
C ASP A 87 21.73 -4.18 13.41
N ASN A 88 20.45 -4.41 13.66
CA ASN A 88 19.87 -5.76 13.74
C ASN A 88 19.79 -6.45 12.37
N VAL A 89 19.56 -5.72 11.28
CA VAL A 89 19.68 -6.25 9.89
C VAL A 89 21.11 -6.67 9.61
N LEU A 90 22.11 -5.85 9.96
CA LEU A 90 23.52 -6.18 9.79
C LEU A 90 23.95 -7.38 10.63
N GLN A 91 23.46 -7.51 11.86
CA GLN A 91 23.70 -8.67 12.71
C GLN A 91 23.09 -9.94 12.10
N PHE A 92 21.84 -9.86 11.58
CA PHE A 92 21.21 -10.97 10.89
C PHE A 92 22.05 -11.42 9.69
N ALA A 93 22.43 -10.50 8.80
CA ALA A 93 23.22 -10.81 7.62
C ALA A 93 24.59 -11.47 7.97
N ARG A 94 25.27 -10.95 8.99
CA ARG A 94 26.54 -11.54 9.49
C ARG A 94 26.35 -12.95 10.02
N ARG A 95 25.31 -13.19 10.80
CA ARG A 95 24.99 -14.51 11.38
C ARG A 95 24.66 -15.54 10.31
N GLU A 96 23.95 -15.14 9.27
CA GLU A 96 23.62 -16.00 8.13
C GLU A 96 24.77 -16.13 7.11
N GLY A 97 25.84 -15.32 7.24
CA GLY A 97 26.94 -15.29 6.28
C GLY A 97 26.54 -14.75 4.89
N ILE A 98 25.58 -13.83 4.84
CA ILE A 98 25.00 -13.28 3.60
C ILE A 98 25.51 -11.86 3.37
N THR A 99 25.83 -11.57 2.11
CA THR A 99 25.98 -10.22 1.55
C THR A 99 24.96 -10.00 0.46
N TYR A 100 24.51 -8.75 0.29
CA TYR A 100 23.46 -8.40 -0.68
C TYR A 100 24.06 -7.59 -1.83
N ASP A 101 23.67 -7.95 -3.06
CA ASP A 101 24.13 -7.29 -4.30
C ASP A 101 23.31 -6.05 -4.63
N LEU A 102 22.09 -5.93 -4.08
CA LEU A 102 21.17 -4.83 -4.33
C LEU A 102 20.30 -4.56 -3.11
N ILE A 103 20.06 -3.30 -2.81
CA ILE A 103 19.08 -2.85 -1.83
C ILE A 103 17.90 -2.24 -2.59
N HIS A 104 16.72 -2.88 -2.53
CA HIS A 104 15.47 -2.31 -3.05
C HIS A 104 14.63 -1.83 -1.86
N SER A 105 14.49 -0.53 -1.71
CA SER A 105 13.80 0.10 -0.57
C SER A 105 12.44 0.66 -0.96
N HIS A 106 11.44 0.40 -0.11
CA HIS A 106 10.06 0.79 -0.30
C HIS A 106 9.62 1.76 0.79
N TYR A 107 9.15 2.93 0.39
CA TYR A 107 8.80 4.04 1.27
C TYR A 107 10.02 4.76 1.87
N TRP A 108 9.83 5.99 2.35
CA TRP A 108 10.94 6.84 2.79
C TRP A 108 11.73 6.29 4.00
N LEU A 109 11.05 5.63 4.96
CA LEU A 109 11.73 5.02 6.13
C LEU A 109 12.71 3.94 5.70
N SER A 110 12.32 3.14 4.72
CA SER A 110 13.18 2.10 4.15
C SER A 110 14.34 2.68 3.35
N GLY A 111 14.06 3.75 2.58
CA GLY A 111 15.11 4.48 1.85
C GLY A 111 16.14 5.09 2.79
N TRP A 112 15.69 5.65 3.92
CA TRP A 112 16.60 6.20 4.93
C TRP A 112 17.51 5.14 5.52
N ALA A 113 16.97 3.98 5.94
CA ALA A 113 17.74 2.85 6.45
C ALA A 113 18.70 2.25 5.39
N ALA A 114 18.34 2.32 4.11
CA ALA A 114 19.14 1.78 3.02
C ALA A 114 20.52 2.45 2.90
N ARG A 115 20.64 3.75 3.21
CA ARG A 115 21.89 4.49 3.18
C ARG A 115 22.96 3.85 4.07
N ASP A 116 22.58 3.54 5.30
CA ASP A 116 23.54 3.01 6.28
C ASP A 116 23.89 1.54 5.95
N LEU A 117 22.96 0.78 5.37
CA LEU A 117 23.23 -0.56 4.85
C LEU A 117 24.14 -0.53 3.62
N GLN A 118 23.95 0.44 2.70
CA GLN A 118 24.83 0.65 1.56
C GLN A 118 26.26 0.93 1.99
N ALA A 119 26.45 1.74 3.03
CA ALA A 119 27.78 2.06 3.55
C ALA A 119 28.56 0.81 4.00
N VAL A 120 27.86 -0.25 4.41
CA VAL A 120 28.50 -1.51 4.86
C VAL A 120 28.62 -2.53 3.73
N TRP A 121 27.59 -2.68 2.90
CA TRP A 121 27.55 -3.73 1.85
C TRP A 121 28.13 -3.27 0.51
N GLY A 122 28.20 -1.94 0.26
CA GLY A 122 28.57 -1.40 -1.05
C GLY A 122 27.51 -1.66 -2.14
N ALA A 123 26.34 -2.15 -1.77
CA ALA A 123 25.28 -2.51 -2.69
C ALA A 123 24.50 -1.27 -3.17
N PRO A 124 24.17 -1.13 -4.48
CA PRO A 124 23.39 -0.01 -4.97
C PRO A 124 21.97 0.00 -4.40
N ILE A 125 21.41 1.22 -4.29
CA ILE A 125 20.06 1.44 -3.79
C ILE A 125 19.12 1.74 -4.95
N VAL A 126 18.05 0.93 -5.07
CA VAL A 126 16.86 1.23 -5.87
C VAL A 126 15.75 1.63 -4.91
N GLN A 127 15.19 2.83 -5.08
CA GLN A 127 14.14 3.38 -4.22
C GLN A 127 12.81 3.48 -4.95
N MET A 128 11.72 3.06 -4.29
CA MET A 128 10.34 3.35 -4.69
C MET A 128 9.56 3.94 -3.52
N PHE A 129 8.95 5.12 -3.71
CA PHE A 129 8.31 5.84 -2.60
C PHE A 129 6.89 5.36 -2.29
N HIS A 130 6.15 4.88 -3.26
CA HIS A 130 4.72 4.50 -3.20
C HIS A 130 3.76 5.66 -2.88
N THR A 131 4.18 6.63 -2.11
CA THR A 131 3.49 7.89 -1.84
C THR A 131 4.51 8.96 -1.48
N LEU A 132 4.25 10.19 -1.89
CA LEU A 132 5.09 11.36 -1.61
C LEU A 132 4.44 12.27 -0.58
N GLY A 133 5.20 12.74 0.40
CA GLY A 133 4.72 13.60 1.49
C GLY A 133 4.19 14.94 0.98
N GLU A 134 4.92 15.58 0.06
CA GLU A 134 4.51 16.86 -0.53
C GLU A 134 3.17 16.73 -1.28
N VAL A 135 3.02 15.67 -2.09
CA VAL A 135 1.77 15.42 -2.83
C VAL A 135 0.60 15.20 -1.87
N LYS A 136 0.80 14.44 -0.79
CA LYS A 136 -0.23 14.26 0.24
C LYS A 136 -0.60 15.59 0.90
N ASN A 137 0.38 16.44 1.18
CA ASN A 137 0.16 17.71 1.86
C ASN A 137 -0.60 18.73 1.02
N GLN A 138 -0.62 18.60 -0.31
CA GLN A 138 -1.42 19.46 -1.20
C GLN A 138 -2.93 19.32 -0.96
N ILE A 139 -3.39 18.15 -0.50
CA ILE A 139 -4.81 17.82 -0.37
C ILE A 139 -5.21 17.43 1.06
N ALA A 140 -4.23 17.24 1.96
CA ALA A 140 -4.48 16.86 3.34
C ALA A 140 -5.02 18.03 4.17
N ALA A 141 -5.98 17.74 5.07
CA ALA A 141 -6.36 18.65 6.12
C ALA A 141 -5.15 18.99 7.02
N PRO A 142 -5.11 20.15 7.68
CA PRO A 142 -3.96 20.55 8.50
C PRO A 142 -3.53 19.51 9.55
N SER A 143 -4.48 18.79 10.14
CA SER A 143 -4.24 17.71 11.12
C SER A 143 -3.70 16.41 10.52
N GLU A 144 -3.78 16.24 9.20
CA GLU A 144 -3.38 15.02 8.48
C GLU A 144 -2.09 15.20 7.68
N ARG A 145 -1.47 16.39 7.78
CA ARG A 145 -0.24 16.68 7.04
C ARG A 145 0.90 15.79 7.47
N GLU A 146 1.64 15.33 6.49
CA GLU A 146 2.90 14.63 6.72
C GLU A 146 3.95 15.61 7.29
N PRO A 147 4.78 15.16 8.23
CA PRO A 147 5.76 16.04 8.88
C PRO A 147 6.87 16.45 7.92
N GLN A 148 7.46 17.64 8.14
CA GLN A 148 8.54 18.17 7.32
C GLN A 148 9.74 17.20 7.24
N ARG A 149 10.05 16.51 8.37
CA ARG A 149 11.09 15.46 8.43
C ARG A 149 10.94 14.42 7.32
N ARG A 150 9.70 14.01 6.98
CA ARG A 150 9.45 13.07 5.89
C ARG A 150 9.82 13.68 4.55
N ILE A 151 9.39 14.91 4.27
CA ILE A 151 9.64 15.60 3.00
C ILE A 151 11.13 15.81 2.79
N ASP A 152 11.84 16.25 3.83
CA ASP A 152 13.28 16.44 3.77
C ASP A 152 14.01 15.10 3.59
N GLY A 153 13.57 14.06 4.30
CA GLY A 153 14.10 12.70 4.13
C GLY A 153 13.88 12.15 2.73
N GLU A 154 12.70 12.37 2.12
CA GLU A 154 12.44 11.99 0.74
C GLU A 154 13.41 12.69 -0.24
N ARG A 155 13.68 14.01 -0.04
CA ARG A 155 14.66 14.76 -0.85
C ARG A 155 16.07 14.20 -0.73
N GLU A 156 16.52 13.92 0.49
CA GLU A 156 17.85 13.35 0.71
C GLU A 156 17.99 11.96 0.06
N ILE A 157 16.96 11.10 0.19
CA ILE A 157 16.97 9.78 -0.42
C ILE A 157 17.11 9.88 -1.94
N MET A 158 16.41 10.80 -2.60
CA MET A 158 16.50 11.02 -4.05
C MET A 158 17.91 11.45 -4.49
N GLN A 159 18.65 12.13 -3.61
CA GLN A 159 20.03 12.52 -3.91
C GLN A 159 20.99 11.35 -3.87
N PHE A 160 20.96 10.53 -2.82
CA PHE A 160 21.93 9.45 -2.63
C PHE A 160 21.50 8.11 -3.27
N ALA A 161 20.22 7.83 -3.49
CA ALA A 161 19.80 6.61 -4.17
C ALA A 161 20.39 6.53 -5.58
N ASP A 162 20.84 5.34 -5.96
CA ASP A 162 21.44 5.11 -7.28
C ASP A 162 20.36 5.13 -8.36
N HIS A 163 19.15 4.64 -8.04
CA HIS A 163 18.04 4.60 -8.97
C HIS A 163 16.68 4.80 -8.26
N LEU A 164 15.74 5.43 -8.98
CA LEU A 164 14.38 5.67 -8.51
C LEU A 164 13.38 4.96 -9.43
N VAL A 165 12.40 4.28 -8.84
CA VAL A 165 11.29 3.69 -9.59
C VAL A 165 10.05 4.54 -9.37
N ALA A 166 9.49 5.09 -10.47
CA ALA A 166 8.20 5.74 -10.50
C ALA A 166 7.14 4.80 -11.08
N ALA A 167 5.95 4.76 -10.51
CA ALA A 167 4.86 3.91 -11.01
C ALA A 167 4.19 4.47 -12.27
N THR A 168 4.24 5.80 -12.44
CA THR A 168 3.56 6.52 -13.52
C THR A 168 4.38 7.73 -14.01
N PRO A 169 4.12 8.22 -15.23
CA PRO A 169 4.71 9.49 -15.69
C PRO A 169 4.39 10.69 -14.78
N ALA A 170 3.19 10.72 -14.19
CA ALA A 170 2.81 11.77 -13.25
C ALA A 170 3.65 11.71 -11.96
N GLU A 171 3.99 10.52 -11.47
CA GLU A 171 4.90 10.38 -10.32
C GLU A 171 6.32 10.84 -10.68
N GLU A 172 6.84 10.49 -11.87
CA GLU A 172 8.12 11.00 -12.35
C GLU A 172 8.13 12.54 -12.37
N GLU A 173 7.10 13.17 -12.94
CA GLU A 173 6.96 14.62 -12.95
C GLU A 173 6.96 15.21 -11.54
N GLN A 174 6.26 14.57 -10.59
CA GLN A 174 6.23 15.00 -9.18
C GLN A 174 7.61 14.87 -8.51
N LEU A 175 8.34 13.76 -8.75
CA LEU A 175 9.70 13.57 -8.24
C LEU A 175 10.64 14.68 -8.74
N VAL A 176 10.55 15.05 -10.01
CA VAL A 176 11.39 16.10 -10.60
C VAL A 176 10.95 17.49 -10.13
N THR A 177 9.66 17.82 -10.23
CA THR A 177 9.19 19.20 -10.02
C THR A 177 9.08 19.60 -8.55
N LEU A 178 8.64 18.68 -7.68
CA LEU A 178 8.44 18.99 -6.25
C LEU A 178 9.67 18.70 -5.40
N TYR A 179 10.50 17.77 -5.82
CA TYR A 179 11.64 17.32 -5.02
C TYR A 179 13.01 17.61 -5.65
N GLY A 180 13.06 17.93 -6.95
CA GLY A 180 14.29 18.18 -7.68
C GLY A 180 15.11 16.92 -7.96
N ALA A 181 14.45 15.77 -8.09
CA ALA A 181 15.12 14.52 -8.42
C ALA A 181 15.77 14.58 -9.80
N ASP A 182 16.93 13.92 -9.97
CA ASP A 182 17.61 13.80 -11.26
C ASP A 182 16.80 12.84 -12.18
N PRO A 183 16.23 13.33 -13.28
CA PRO A 183 15.42 12.49 -14.18
C PRO A 183 16.22 11.32 -14.78
N ARG A 184 17.55 11.40 -14.87
CA ARG A 184 18.41 10.31 -15.35
C ARG A 184 18.44 9.11 -14.43
N LYS A 185 18.09 9.30 -13.16
CA LYS A 185 17.97 8.24 -12.16
C LYS A 185 16.60 7.59 -12.13
N ILE A 186 15.58 8.14 -12.82
CA ILE A 186 14.22 7.69 -12.73
C ILE A 186 13.88 6.72 -13.87
N THR A 187 13.23 5.61 -13.53
CA THR A 187 12.61 4.72 -14.51
C THR A 187 11.14 4.50 -14.15
N ILE A 188 10.26 4.66 -15.14
CA ILE A 188 8.83 4.38 -14.98
C ILE A 188 8.62 2.89 -15.13
N ILE A 189 8.18 2.25 -14.05
CA ILE A 189 7.82 0.82 -14.02
C ILE A 189 6.43 0.70 -13.37
N PRO A 190 5.36 0.56 -14.16
CA PRO A 190 4.02 0.37 -13.62
C PRO A 190 3.92 -0.89 -12.76
N PRO A 191 3.12 -0.87 -11.68
CA PRO A 191 2.84 -2.07 -10.89
C PRO A 191 2.28 -3.19 -11.75
N GLY A 192 2.77 -4.40 -11.54
CA GLY A 192 2.24 -5.60 -12.17
C GLY A 192 0.95 -6.09 -11.49
N VAL A 193 0.25 -6.98 -12.18
CA VAL A 193 -0.93 -7.70 -11.66
C VAL A 193 -0.78 -9.18 -11.96
N ASP A 194 -1.26 -10.04 -11.05
CA ASP A 194 -1.35 -11.49 -11.29
C ASP A 194 -2.50 -11.77 -12.26
N THR A 195 -2.18 -11.94 -13.54
CA THR A 195 -3.16 -12.18 -14.60
C THR A 195 -3.74 -13.59 -14.57
N GLN A 196 -3.18 -14.52 -13.79
CA GLN A 196 -3.78 -15.84 -13.57
C GLN A 196 -4.95 -15.73 -12.57
N MET A 197 -4.85 -14.82 -11.61
CA MET A 197 -5.91 -14.55 -10.65
C MET A 197 -6.89 -13.50 -11.17
N PHE A 198 -6.38 -12.38 -11.67
CA PHE A 198 -7.19 -11.24 -12.14
C PHE A 198 -7.38 -11.34 -13.66
N HIS A 199 -8.40 -12.05 -14.06
CA HIS A 199 -8.84 -12.18 -15.46
C HIS A 199 -10.36 -12.00 -15.52
N PRO A 200 -10.94 -11.66 -16.70
CA PRO A 200 -12.39 -11.57 -16.86
C PRO A 200 -13.09 -12.88 -16.48
N HIS A 201 -14.14 -12.77 -15.69
CA HIS A 201 -15.07 -13.85 -15.34
C HIS A 201 -16.44 -13.59 -15.97
N GLU A 202 -17.28 -14.63 -16.08
CA GLU A 202 -18.68 -14.44 -16.44
C GLU A 202 -19.36 -13.58 -15.34
N PRO A 203 -19.99 -12.44 -15.71
CA PRO A 203 -20.50 -11.49 -14.73
C PRO A 203 -21.52 -12.10 -13.74
N ASP A 204 -22.40 -12.98 -14.20
CA ASP A 204 -23.43 -13.58 -13.36
C ASP A 204 -22.83 -14.54 -12.32
N ASP A 205 -21.84 -15.33 -12.70
CA ASP A 205 -21.11 -16.22 -11.80
C ASP A 205 -20.34 -15.41 -10.74
N ALA A 206 -19.71 -14.32 -11.16
CA ALA A 206 -18.98 -13.44 -10.26
C ALA A 206 -19.91 -12.76 -9.24
N LYS A 207 -21.05 -12.20 -9.69
CA LYS A 207 -22.06 -11.56 -8.83
C LYS A 207 -22.62 -12.52 -7.79
N LEU A 208 -22.91 -13.77 -8.17
CA LEU A 208 -23.37 -14.81 -7.23
C LEU A 208 -22.34 -15.07 -6.11
N ARG A 209 -21.04 -15.05 -6.43
CA ARG A 209 -19.96 -15.33 -5.45
C ARG A 209 -19.72 -14.19 -4.46
N ILE A 210 -20.00 -12.95 -4.84
CA ILE A 210 -19.75 -11.78 -3.99
C ILE A 210 -20.92 -11.41 -3.09
N GLY A 211 -22.13 -11.99 -3.31
CA GLY A 211 -23.31 -11.75 -2.48
C GLY A 211 -23.83 -10.30 -2.53
N VAL A 212 -23.58 -9.59 -3.63
CA VAL A 212 -24.16 -8.27 -3.88
C VAL A 212 -25.57 -8.43 -4.45
N LYS A 213 -26.47 -7.48 -4.11
CA LYS A 213 -27.82 -7.43 -4.70
C LYS A 213 -27.69 -7.53 -6.23
N PRO A 214 -28.43 -8.39 -6.89
CA PRO A 214 -28.42 -8.46 -8.34
C PRO A 214 -28.71 -7.09 -8.94
N CYS A 215 -27.81 -6.60 -9.76
CA CYS A 215 -27.93 -5.39 -10.54
C CYS A 215 -27.29 -5.64 -11.90
N GLU A 216 -27.81 -5.06 -12.96
CA GLU A 216 -27.24 -5.21 -14.30
C GLU A 216 -25.89 -4.47 -14.38
N HIS A 217 -25.84 -3.27 -13.79
CA HIS A 217 -24.69 -2.39 -13.80
C HIS A 217 -24.15 -2.17 -12.38
N MET A 218 -22.95 -2.63 -12.10
CA MET A 218 -22.26 -2.43 -10.81
C MET A 218 -21.16 -1.41 -10.94
N VAL A 219 -21.24 -0.33 -10.17
CA VAL A 219 -20.11 0.54 -9.87
C VAL A 219 -19.35 -0.05 -8.70
N LEU A 220 -18.05 -0.19 -8.80
CA LEU A 220 -17.20 -0.78 -7.77
C LEU A 220 -16.18 0.23 -7.25
N PHE A 221 -16.10 0.34 -5.94
CA PHE A 221 -14.96 0.96 -5.24
C PHE A 221 -14.25 -0.10 -4.41
N VAL A 222 -12.92 -0.16 -4.53
CA VAL A 222 -12.05 -1.01 -3.70
C VAL A 222 -10.93 -0.15 -3.12
N GLY A 223 -10.86 -0.06 -1.79
CA GLY A 223 -9.82 0.71 -1.14
C GLY A 223 -10.05 0.95 0.35
N ARG A 224 -9.09 1.63 0.99
CA ARG A 224 -9.24 2.06 2.37
C ARG A 224 -10.31 3.16 2.47
N ILE A 225 -11.06 3.14 3.56
CA ILE A 225 -12.08 4.16 3.83
C ILE A 225 -11.38 5.37 4.47
N GLU A 226 -10.96 6.29 3.63
CA GLU A 226 -10.22 7.51 3.98
C GLU A 226 -10.73 8.68 3.13
N PRO A 227 -10.77 9.92 3.66
CA PRO A 227 -11.22 11.11 2.92
C PRO A 227 -10.50 11.28 1.58
N LEU A 228 -9.19 11.01 1.57
CA LEU A 228 -8.33 11.10 0.39
C LEU A 228 -8.79 10.23 -0.80
N LYS A 229 -9.59 9.19 -0.55
CA LYS A 229 -10.08 8.27 -1.58
C LYS A 229 -11.33 8.78 -2.31
N GLY A 230 -11.90 9.88 -1.88
CA GLY A 230 -13.01 10.55 -2.56
C GLY A 230 -14.31 9.76 -2.62
N ILE A 231 -14.57 8.88 -1.64
CA ILE A 231 -15.80 8.06 -1.62
C ILE A 231 -17.04 8.95 -1.49
N ASP A 232 -16.95 10.05 -0.77
CA ASP A 232 -18.03 11.04 -0.66
C ASP A 232 -18.37 11.67 -2.01
N THR A 233 -17.38 11.95 -2.85
CA THR A 233 -17.60 12.40 -4.23
C THR A 233 -18.33 11.34 -5.04
N LEU A 234 -17.95 10.06 -4.91
CA LEU A 234 -18.64 8.95 -5.56
C LEU A 234 -20.09 8.83 -5.09
N LEU A 235 -20.34 8.92 -3.78
CA LEU A 235 -21.72 8.90 -3.24
C LEU A 235 -22.56 10.05 -3.76
N ARG A 236 -22.02 11.26 -3.85
CA ARG A 236 -22.71 12.43 -4.42
C ARG A 236 -23.01 12.24 -5.90
N ALA A 237 -22.08 11.68 -6.68
CA ALA A 237 -22.32 11.34 -8.08
C ALA A 237 -23.45 10.32 -8.24
N MET A 238 -23.50 9.29 -7.38
CA MET A 238 -24.61 8.33 -7.34
C MET A 238 -25.94 9.01 -7.00
N GLY A 239 -25.94 9.96 -6.06
CA GLY A 239 -27.12 10.75 -5.72
C GLY A 239 -27.62 11.62 -6.89
N LEU A 240 -26.72 12.23 -7.66
CA LEU A 240 -27.07 12.97 -8.86
C LEU A 240 -27.69 12.04 -9.91
N LEU A 241 -27.09 10.89 -10.17
CA LEU A 241 -27.63 9.91 -11.12
C LEU A 241 -29.03 9.43 -10.69
N ALA A 242 -29.24 9.19 -9.41
CA ALA A 242 -30.53 8.76 -8.89
C ALA A 242 -31.65 9.80 -9.11
N ASN A 243 -31.31 11.09 -9.03
CA ASN A 243 -32.24 12.18 -9.22
C ASN A 243 -32.49 12.51 -10.70
N GLU A 244 -31.43 12.52 -11.53
CA GLU A 244 -31.52 12.92 -12.92
C GLU A 244 -31.95 11.78 -13.85
N CYS A 245 -31.63 10.54 -13.52
CA CYS A 245 -31.87 9.38 -14.34
C CYS A 245 -32.50 8.23 -13.53
N PRO A 246 -33.70 8.41 -12.90
CA PRO A 246 -34.30 7.43 -12.01
C PRO A 246 -34.57 6.06 -12.65
N LEU A 247 -34.78 6.02 -13.96
CA LEU A 247 -35.00 4.77 -14.70
C LEU A 247 -33.76 3.86 -14.72
N TRP A 248 -32.57 4.44 -14.70
CA TRP A 248 -31.31 3.68 -14.67
C TRP A 248 -31.01 3.08 -13.30
N CYS A 249 -31.59 3.65 -12.25
CA CYS A 249 -31.30 3.23 -10.87
C CYS A 249 -31.95 1.90 -10.49
N HIS A 250 -32.87 1.37 -11.29
CA HIS A 250 -33.44 0.04 -11.06
C HIS A 250 -32.37 -1.06 -11.21
N ASP A 251 -31.45 -0.89 -12.14
CA ASP A 251 -30.45 -1.87 -12.51
C ASP A 251 -29.02 -1.45 -12.14
N LEU A 252 -28.86 -0.35 -11.37
CA LEU A 252 -27.58 0.19 -10.94
C LEU A 252 -27.36 -0.11 -9.44
N CYS A 253 -26.14 -0.53 -9.10
CA CYS A 253 -25.71 -0.59 -7.71
C CYS A 253 -24.28 -0.09 -7.52
N LEU A 254 -23.95 0.38 -6.30
CA LEU A 254 -22.60 0.72 -5.89
C LEU A 254 -22.15 -0.24 -4.79
N ALA A 255 -21.08 -0.98 -5.05
CA ALA A 255 -20.41 -1.83 -4.09
C ALA A 255 -19.13 -1.12 -3.58
N ILE A 256 -19.01 -0.95 -2.25
CA ILE A 256 -17.84 -0.37 -1.60
C ILE A 256 -17.15 -1.47 -0.79
N VAL A 257 -15.96 -1.87 -1.25
CA VAL A 257 -15.11 -2.87 -0.61
C VAL A 257 -13.97 -2.16 0.12
N GLY A 258 -13.90 -2.35 1.44
CA GLY A 258 -12.88 -1.78 2.32
C GLY A 258 -13.44 -1.39 3.68
N GLY A 259 -12.55 -1.19 4.65
CA GLY A 259 -12.93 -0.89 6.03
C GLY A 259 -13.72 -2.00 6.70
N ASP A 260 -14.22 -1.71 7.90
CA ASP A 260 -15.22 -2.55 8.59
C ASP A 260 -16.51 -1.77 8.74
N PRO A 261 -17.59 -2.18 8.07
CA PRO A 261 -18.87 -1.47 8.13
C PRO A 261 -19.55 -1.53 9.50
N ASN A 262 -19.12 -2.42 10.38
CA ASN A 262 -19.70 -2.61 11.70
C ASN A 262 -18.94 -1.84 12.80
N THR A 263 -17.77 -1.26 12.50
CA THR A 263 -17.03 -0.46 13.46
C THR A 263 -17.60 0.95 13.57
N THR A 264 -17.75 1.44 14.80
CA THR A 264 -18.09 2.83 15.10
C THR A 264 -16.83 3.69 15.32
N GLU A 265 -15.66 3.07 15.34
CA GLU A 265 -14.37 3.77 15.57
C GLU A 265 -13.86 4.50 14.32
N ASN A 266 -14.42 4.24 13.15
CA ASN A 266 -14.06 4.89 11.90
C ASN A 266 -15.03 6.04 11.60
N GLU A 267 -14.65 7.26 11.99
CA GLU A 267 -15.45 8.48 11.78
C GLU A 267 -15.80 8.71 10.31
N GLU A 268 -14.89 8.41 9.40
CA GLU A 268 -15.14 8.54 7.96
C GLU A 268 -16.20 7.57 7.46
N MET A 269 -16.20 6.33 7.94
CA MET A 269 -17.25 5.35 7.61
C MET A 269 -18.62 5.85 8.05
N GLU A 270 -18.75 6.39 9.25
CA GLU A 270 -20.01 6.95 9.74
C GLU A 270 -20.44 8.19 8.96
N ARG A 271 -19.48 9.07 8.61
CA ARG A 271 -19.73 10.22 7.75
C ARG A 271 -20.29 9.79 6.38
N LEU A 272 -19.70 8.77 5.76
CA LEU A 272 -20.15 8.25 4.47
C LEU A 272 -21.54 7.58 4.56
N LYS A 273 -21.84 6.87 5.64
CA LYS A 273 -23.17 6.31 5.90
C LYS A 273 -24.22 7.41 6.07
N MET A 274 -23.88 8.55 6.70
CA MET A 274 -24.78 9.71 6.79
C MET A 274 -25.04 10.31 5.41
N ILE A 275 -24.01 10.58 4.61
CA ILE A 275 -24.14 11.10 3.25
C ILE A 275 -25.05 10.19 2.41
N ARG A 276 -24.86 8.88 2.47
CA ARG A 276 -25.72 7.90 1.78
C ARG A 276 -27.20 8.06 2.14
N ARG A 277 -27.49 8.26 3.45
CA ARG A 277 -28.88 8.45 3.95
C ARG A 277 -29.45 9.78 3.51
N GLU A 278 -28.70 10.87 3.63
CA GLU A 278 -29.11 12.22 3.21
C GLU A 278 -29.43 12.32 1.73
N LEU A 279 -28.67 11.58 0.90
CA LEU A 279 -28.90 11.51 -0.55
C LEU A 279 -30.03 10.55 -0.95
N GLY A 280 -30.62 9.81 -0.02
CA GLY A 280 -31.70 8.86 -0.32
C GLY A 280 -31.28 7.65 -1.16
N ILE A 281 -29.97 7.31 -1.20
CA ILE A 281 -29.41 6.24 -2.05
C ILE A 281 -29.06 4.97 -1.25
N THR A 282 -29.76 4.74 -0.14
CA THR A 282 -29.48 3.60 0.77
C THR A 282 -29.60 2.26 0.06
N ASP A 283 -30.57 2.12 -0.83
CA ASP A 283 -30.83 0.87 -1.57
C ASP A 283 -29.86 0.64 -2.73
N LEU A 284 -29.18 1.69 -3.19
CA LEU A 284 -28.23 1.61 -4.29
C LEU A 284 -26.80 1.32 -3.83
N VAL A 285 -26.48 1.59 -2.56
CA VAL A 285 -25.08 1.55 -2.06
C VAL A 285 -24.94 0.52 -0.95
N THR A 286 -24.00 -0.40 -1.14
CA THR A 286 -23.65 -1.43 -0.16
C THR A 286 -22.22 -1.31 0.29
N PHE A 287 -22.00 -1.16 1.61
CA PHE A 287 -20.66 -1.27 2.23
C PHE A 287 -20.41 -2.74 2.56
N LEU A 288 -19.46 -3.36 1.89
CA LEU A 288 -19.17 -4.78 1.97
C LEU A 288 -18.09 -5.14 3.02
N GLY A 289 -17.35 -4.13 3.51
CA GLY A 289 -16.21 -4.35 4.39
C GLY A 289 -14.96 -4.79 3.63
N ALA A 290 -13.87 -4.99 4.37
CA ALA A 290 -12.63 -5.52 3.80
C ALA A 290 -12.84 -6.94 3.26
N ARG A 291 -12.11 -7.25 2.19
CA ARG A 291 -12.10 -8.58 1.56
C ARG A 291 -10.68 -9.04 1.37
N ASP A 292 -10.46 -10.35 1.49
CA ASP A 292 -9.17 -10.95 1.18
C ASP A 292 -8.84 -10.75 -0.29
N GLN A 293 -7.56 -10.55 -0.58
CA GLN A 293 -7.13 -10.21 -1.94
C GLN A 293 -7.42 -11.32 -2.94
N ASP A 294 -7.37 -12.58 -2.51
CA ASP A 294 -7.70 -13.75 -3.33
C ASP A 294 -9.16 -13.80 -3.78
N ARG A 295 -10.04 -13.00 -3.15
CA ARG A 295 -11.46 -12.86 -3.50
C ARG A 295 -11.77 -11.61 -4.32
N LEU A 296 -10.83 -10.64 -4.42
CA LEU A 296 -11.09 -9.36 -5.09
C LEU A 296 -11.34 -9.51 -6.58
N HIS A 297 -10.78 -10.53 -7.22
CA HIS A 297 -10.98 -10.79 -8.65
C HIS A 297 -12.43 -11.08 -9.03
N HIS A 298 -13.27 -11.52 -8.09
CA HIS A 298 -14.70 -11.72 -8.33
C HIS A 298 -15.47 -10.40 -8.37
N TYR A 299 -14.95 -9.34 -7.74
CA TYR A 299 -15.57 -8.02 -7.78
C TYR A 299 -15.24 -7.28 -9.06
#